data_3020778d400a787ebc188f8fffa79778
#
_entry.id   3020778d400a787ebc188f8fffa79778
#
_cell.length_a   1.000
_cell.length_b   1.000
_cell.length_c   1.000
_cell.angle_alpha   90.00
_cell.angle_beta   90.00
_cell.angle_gamma   90.00
#
_symmetry.space_group_name_H-M   'P 1'
#
loop_
_entity.id
_entity.type
_entity.pdbx_description
1 polymer ?
#
loop_
_entity_poly.entity_id
_entity_poly.type
_entity_poly.pdbx_seq_one_letter_code
_entity_poly.pdbx_strand_id
1 'polypeptide(L)'
;MKNKKIIGITGANGALGKSLTKIYKDNGYKVIGFTHTKDKTLLNQDGPNEWIYWECGKEYLLENFLKKVDILILNHGIYQQDIKNSDFEKALNINAFSHFKLINLFKKISLQNEDDILPKEIWINTSEAEIL
;
A
#
# COMPACT_ATOMS: atom_id res chain seq x y z
N MET A 1 -17.03 -20.83 -9.24
CA MET A 1 -16.05 -19.83 -9.72
C MET A 1 -15.27 -19.29 -8.54
N LYS A 2 -13.96 -19.47 -8.56
CA LYS A 2 -13.10 -18.82 -7.57
C LYS A 2 -12.98 -17.34 -7.94
N ASN A 3 -13.44 -16.46 -7.08
CA ASN A 3 -13.13 -15.04 -7.20
C ASN A 3 -11.61 -14.87 -7.05
N LYS A 4 -10.99 -14.16 -7.97
CA LYS A 4 -9.57 -13.86 -7.90
C LYS A 4 -9.31 -12.96 -6.71
N LYS A 5 -8.14 -13.14 -6.08
CA LYS A 5 -7.70 -12.30 -4.98
C LYS A 5 -7.56 -10.85 -5.43
N ILE A 6 -7.84 -9.95 -4.52
CA ILE A 6 -7.64 -8.51 -4.70
C ILE A 6 -6.33 -8.12 -4.03
N ILE A 7 -5.44 -7.54 -4.79
CA ILE A 7 -4.13 -7.09 -4.32
C ILE A 7 -4.20 -5.59 -4.07
N GLY A 8 -3.87 -5.16 -2.86
CA GLY A 8 -3.70 -3.75 -2.53
C GLY A 8 -2.22 -3.40 -2.54
N ILE A 9 -1.83 -2.35 -3.24
CA ILE A 9 -0.43 -1.91 -3.33
C ILE A 9 -0.34 -0.46 -2.88
N THR A 10 0.39 -0.19 -1.80
CA THR A 10 0.72 1.18 -1.42
C THR A 10 1.94 1.64 -2.22
N GLY A 11 2.05 2.93 -2.46
CA GLY A 11 3.11 3.44 -3.34
C GLY A 11 2.97 2.95 -4.78
N ALA A 12 1.75 2.70 -5.23
CA ALA A 12 1.48 2.09 -6.51
C ALA A 12 1.89 2.97 -7.71
N ASN A 13 2.06 4.27 -7.49
CA ASN A 13 2.50 5.20 -8.54
C ASN A 13 4.03 5.28 -8.68
N GLY A 14 4.79 4.66 -7.79
CA GLY A 14 6.25 4.58 -7.89
C GLY A 14 6.70 3.52 -8.88
N ALA A 15 8.01 3.48 -9.15
CA ALA A 15 8.58 2.57 -10.15
C ALA A 15 8.29 1.10 -9.84
N LEU A 16 8.57 0.67 -8.60
CA LEU A 16 8.29 -0.71 -8.19
C LEU A 16 6.79 -0.99 -8.13
N GLY A 17 6.01 -0.02 -7.63
CA GLY A 17 4.56 -0.14 -7.59
C GLY A 17 3.93 -0.33 -8.96
N LYS A 18 4.42 0.37 -9.97
CA LYS A 18 3.98 0.20 -11.37
C LYS A 18 4.32 -1.19 -11.90
N SER A 19 5.52 -1.68 -11.62
CA SER A 19 5.96 -3.02 -12.05
C SER A 19 5.12 -4.12 -11.39
N LEU A 20 4.89 -4.03 -10.09
CA LEU A 20 4.06 -4.98 -9.35
C LEU A 20 2.62 -4.97 -9.86
N THR A 21 2.07 -3.79 -10.07
CA THR A 21 0.71 -3.63 -10.61
C THR A 21 0.56 -4.36 -11.93
N LYS A 22 1.51 -4.15 -12.84
CA LYS A 22 1.50 -4.80 -14.15
C LYS A 22 1.55 -6.32 -14.03
N ILE A 23 2.46 -6.84 -13.22
CA ILE A 23 2.61 -8.29 -13.02
C ILE A 23 1.31 -8.92 -12.51
N TYR A 24 0.69 -8.33 -11.48
CA TYR A 24 -0.54 -8.87 -10.94
C TYR A 24 -1.72 -8.76 -11.89
N LYS A 25 -1.86 -7.64 -12.57
CA LYS A 25 -2.93 -7.47 -13.58
C LYS A 25 -2.77 -8.45 -14.74
N ASP A 26 -1.54 -8.64 -15.24
CA ASP A 26 -1.26 -9.59 -16.32
C ASP A 26 -1.58 -11.03 -15.92
N ASN A 27 -1.52 -11.33 -14.63
CA ASN A 27 -1.91 -12.63 -14.08
C ASN A 27 -3.40 -12.69 -13.68
N GLY A 28 -4.15 -11.68 -14.02
CA GLY A 28 -5.61 -11.64 -13.86
C GLY A 28 -6.11 -11.23 -12.48
N TYR A 29 -5.25 -10.72 -11.60
CA TYR A 29 -5.68 -10.20 -10.31
C TYR A 29 -6.27 -8.80 -10.47
N LYS A 30 -7.23 -8.46 -9.61
CA LYS A 30 -7.66 -7.08 -9.45
C LYS A 30 -6.66 -6.36 -8.53
N VAL A 31 -6.25 -5.17 -8.92
CA VAL A 31 -5.30 -4.35 -8.14
C VAL A 31 -5.95 -3.06 -7.71
N ILE A 32 -5.86 -2.76 -6.42
CA ILE A 32 -6.21 -1.46 -5.85
C ILE A 32 -4.89 -0.76 -5.52
N GLY A 33 -4.66 0.40 -6.12
CA GLY A 33 -3.47 1.21 -5.87
C GLY A 33 -3.76 2.29 -4.83
N PHE A 34 -2.96 2.32 -3.79
CA PHE A 34 -3.02 3.36 -2.76
C PHE A 34 -1.89 4.35 -3.00
N THR A 35 -2.20 5.64 -3.00
CA THR A 35 -1.24 6.67 -3.35
C THR A 35 -1.39 7.90 -2.46
N HIS A 36 -0.26 8.59 -2.23
CA HIS A 36 -0.24 9.93 -1.63
C HIS A 36 -0.34 11.02 -2.69
N THR A 37 -0.34 10.68 -3.97
CA THR A 37 -0.43 11.62 -5.08
C THR A 37 -1.88 12.06 -5.26
N LYS A 38 -2.14 13.30 -4.94
CA LYS A 38 -3.49 13.90 -5.02
C LYS A 38 -3.90 14.24 -6.44
N ASP A 39 -2.94 14.67 -7.27
CA ASP A 39 -3.19 15.06 -8.65
C ASP A 39 -3.37 13.84 -9.54
N LYS A 40 -4.59 13.61 -9.98
CA LYS A 40 -4.94 12.47 -10.82
C LYS A 40 -4.20 12.44 -12.16
N THR A 41 -3.74 13.60 -12.66
CA THR A 41 -3.00 13.66 -13.93
C THR A 41 -1.61 13.04 -13.82
N LEU A 42 -1.08 12.91 -12.59
CA LEU A 42 0.22 12.30 -12.33
C LEU A 42 0.15 10.79 -12.11
N LEU A 43 -1.06 10.22 -12.09
CA LEU A 43 -1.27 8.79 -11.88
C LEU A 43 -1.19 8.03 -13.21
N ASN A 44 -0.63 6.82 -13.14
CA ASN A 44 -0.55 5.93 -14.28
C ASN A 44 -1.95 5.45 -14.66
N GLN A 45 -2.43 5.82 -15.84
CA GLN A 45 -3.77 5.47 -16.33
C GLN A 45 -3.90 3.97 -16.66
N ASP A 46 -2.81 3.33 -17.06
CA ASP A 46 -2.77 1.88 -17.30
C ASP A 46 -2.40 1.08 -16.05
N GLY A 47 -2.50 1.72 -14.89
CA GLY A 47 -2.14 1.17 -13.61
C GLY A 47 -3.23 0.32 -12.96
N PRO A 48 -3.43 0.48 -11.66
CA PRO A 48 -4.42 -0.29 -10.91
C PRO A 48 -5.83 -0.17 -11.47
N ASN A 49 -6.66 -1.15 -11.16
CA ASN A 49 -8.09 -1.10 -11.50
C ASN A 49 -8.82 0.04 -10.77
N GLU A 50 -8.32 0.40 -9.60
CA GLU A 50 -8.88 1.45 -8.76
C GLU A 50 -7.75 2.18 -8.05
N TRP A 51 -7.81 3.52 -7.99
CA TRP A 51 -6.88 4.36 -7.26
C TRP A 51 -7.54 4.91 -6.01
N ILE A 52 -6.86 4.78 -4.88
CA ILE A 52 -7.29 5.33 -3.59
C ILE A 52 -6.21 6.28 -3.08
N TYR A 53 -6.58 7.53 -2.88
CA TYR A 53 -5.71 8.53 -2.27
C TYR A 53 -5.86 8.52 -0.76
N TRP A 54 -4.73 8.68 -0.04
CA TRP A 54 -4.77 8.93 1.40
C TRP A 54 -3.60 9.80 1.83
N GLU A 55 -3.75 10.43 2.98
CA GLU A 55 -2.69 11.19 3.63
C GLU A 55 -2.11 10.40 4.80
N CYS A 56 -0.78 10.49 4.99
CA CYS A 56 -0.11 9.93 6.17
C CYS A 56 -0.72 10.51 7.45
N GLY A 57 -0.97 9.64 8.42
CA GLY A 57 -1.68 9.98 9.65
C GLY A 57 -3.17 9.72 9.58
N LYS A 58 -3.72 9.52 8.39
CA LYS A 58 -5.15 9.25 8.17
C LYS A 58 -5.40 7.85 7.61
N GLU A 59 -4.54 6.89 7.95
CA GLU A 59 -4.65 5.51 7.51
C GLU A 59 -5.99 4.88 7.88
N TYR A 60 -6.58 5.31 9.00
CA TYR A 60 -7.88 4.80 9.46
C TYR A 60 -9.02 5.02 8.46
N LEU A 61 -8.88 6.00 7.56
CA LEU A 61 -9.89 6.24 6.51
C LEU A 61 -9.90 5.17 5.43
N LEU A 62 -8.88 4.33 5.39
CA LEU A 62 -8.75 3.26 4.41
C LEU A 62 -9.46 1.97 4.79
N GLU A 63 -10.06 1.89 5.98
CA GLU A 63 -10.63 0.66 6.52
C GLU A 63 -11.57 -0.04 5.53
N ASN A 64 -12.52 0.68 4.95
CA ASN A 64 -13.51 0.10 4.04
C ASN A 64 -12.88 -0.44 2.74
N PHE A 65 -11.83 0.19 2.26
CA PHE A 65 -11.10 -0.29 1.09
C PHE A 65 -10.25 -1.52 1.43
N LEU A 66 -9.61 -1.51 2.59
CA LEU A 66 -8.75 -2.61 3.03
C LEU A 66 -9.54 -3.88 3.33
N LYS A 67 -10.82 -3.77 3.67
CA LYS A 67 -11.69 -4.94 3.85
C LYS A 67 -11.80 -5.79 2.59
N LYS A 68 -11.70 -5.17 1.42
CA LYS A 68 -11.78 -5.85 0.12
C LYS A 68 -10.46 -6.49 -0.30
N VAL A 69 -9.36 -6.10 0.31
CA VAL A 69 -8.01 -6.53 -0.07
C VAL A 69 -7.69 -7.87 0.59
N ASP A 70 -7.18 -8.79 -0.20
CA ASP A 70 -6.72 -10.10 0.28
C ASP A 70 -5.23 -10.10 0.59
N ILE A 71 -4.44 -9.45 -0.26
CA ILE A 71 -3.00 -9.29 -0.06
C ILE A 71 -2.67 -7.81 -0.10
N LEU A 72 -2.12 -7.29 0.99
CA LEU A 72 -1.68 -5.90 1.08
C LEU A 72 -0.16 -5.84 0.95
N ILE A 73 0.33 -5.16 -0.07
CA ILE A 73 1.76 -4.96 -0.31
C ILE A 73 2.12 -3.54 0.10
N LEU A 74 2.90 -3.42 1.16
CA LEU A 74 3.37 -2.14 1.67
C LEU A 74 4.66 -1.75 0.95
N ASN A 75 4.54 -0.81 0.01
CA ASN A 75 5.61 -0.40 -0.88
C ASN A 75 5.82 1.12 -0.90
N HIS A 76 5.14 1.86 -0.03
CA HIS A 76 5.31 3.31 0.02
C HIS A 76 6.47 3.71 0.92
N GLY A 77 7.11 4.81 0.55
CA GLY A 77 8.21 5.36 1.32
C GLY A 77 8.81 6.55 0.58
N ILE A 78 9.63 7.29 1.29
CA ILE A 78 10.42 8.37 0.71
C ILE A 78 11.87 8.22 1.13
N TYR A 79 12.76 8.65 0.26
CA TYR A 79 14.19 8.72 0.53
C TYR A 79 14.55 10.17 0.81
N GLN A 80 15.24 10.41 1.92
CA GLN A 80 15.72 11.73 2.29
C GLN A 80 17.24 11.71 2.40
N GLN A 81 17.91 12.53 1.58
CA GLN A 81 19.37 12.68 1.63
C GLN A 81 19.82 13.68 2.67
N ASP A 82 19.03 14.73 2.90
CA ASP A 82 19.35 15.78 3.86
C ASP A 82 18.47 15.70 5.08
N ILE A 83 19.08 15.52 6.24
CA ILE A 83 18.38 15.39 7.50
C ILE A 83 18.15 16.77 8.10
N LYS A 84 17.12 17.47 7.62
CA LYS A 84 16.52 18.57 8.36
C LYS A 84 15.47 18.00 9.29
N ASN A 85 15.29 18.59 10.48
CA ASN A 85 14.37 18.04 11.49
C ASN A 85 12.96 17.78 10.95
N SER A 86 12.41 18.68 10.14
CA SER A 86 11.08 18.52 9.54
C SER A 86 11.04 17.38 8.51
N ASP A 87 12.11 17.17 7.75
CA ASP A 87 12.22 16.13 6.74
C ASP A 87 12.42 14.76 7.36
N PHE A 88 13.18 14.69 8.47
CA PHE A 88 13.36 13.46 9.24
C PHE A 88 12.04 12.99 9.83
N GLU A 89 11.28 13.89 10.45
CA GLU A 89 9.97 13.56 11.01
C GLU A 89 9.00 13.09 9.93
N LYS A 90 8.97 13.75 8.78
CA LYS A 90 8.16 13.35 7.64
C LYS A 90 8.56 11.95 7.12
N ALA A 91 9.86 11.71 6.98
CA ALA A 91 10.36 10.41 6.54
C ALA A 91 10.00 9.31 7.53
N LEU A 92 10.13 9.58 8.83
CA LEU A 92 9.77 8.64 9.88
C LEU A 92 8.27 8.32 9.86
N ASN A 93 7.43 9.34 9.67
CA ASN A 93 5.97 9.15 9.57
C ASN A 93 5.59 8.30 8.36
N ILE A 94 6.19 8.56 7.20
CA ILE A 94 5.88 7.82 5.97
C ILE A 94 6.50 6.42 5.99
N ASN A 95 7.79 6.30 6.33
CA ASN A 95 8.53 5.05 6.18
C ASN A 95 8.30 4.05 7.33
N ALA A 96 7.92 4.53 8.51
CA ALA A 96 7.75 3.67 9.66
C ALA A 96 6.32 3.71 10.23
N PHE A 97 5.87 4.85 10.70
CA PHE A 97 4.58 4.92 11.40
C PHE A 97 3.39 4.63 10.51
N SER A 98 3.41 5.08 9.25
CA SER A 98 2.33 4.77 8.30
C SER A 98 2.23 3.25 8.05
N HIS A 99 3.37 2.59 7.84
CA HIS A 99 3.41 1.13 7.68
C HIS A 99 2.84 0.43 8.92
N PHE A 100 3.28 0.85 10.10
CA PHE A 100 2.83 0.27 11.36
C PHE A 100 1.31 0.42 11.55
N LYS A 101 0.78 1.60 11.25
CA LYS A 101 -0.66 1.86 11.32
C LYS A 101 -1.46 0.99 10.35
N LEU A 102 -0.97 0.83 9.13
CA LEU A 102 -1.64 -0.01 8.13
C LEU A 102 -1.60 -1.49 8.52
N ILE A 103 -0.48 -1.96 9.05
CA ILE A 103 -0.35 -3.33 9.53
C ILE A 103 -1.39 -3.60 10.65
N ASN A 104 -1.46 -2.70 11.62
CA ASN A 104 -2.40 -2.85 12.73
C ASN A 104 -3.85 -2.80 12.27
N LEU A 105 -4.18 -1.90 11.37
CA LEU A 105 -5.52 -1.77 10.81
C LEU A 105 -5.91 -3.02 10.02
N PHE A 106 -5.02 -3.51 9.17
CA PHE A 106 -5.28 -4.70 8.36
C PHE A 106 -5.38 -5.97 9.22
N LYS A 107 -4.55 -6.08 10.25
CA LYS A 107 -4.64 -7.16 11.24
C LYS A 107 -6.00 -7.15 11.94
N LYS A 108 -6.45 -5.99 12.39
CA LYS A 108 -7.76 -5.83 13.03
C LYS A 108 -8.88 -6.29 12.09
N ILE A 109 -8.85 -5.87 10.82
CA ILE A 109 -9.84 -6.25 9.81
C ILE A 109 -9.83 -7.77 9.62
N SER A 110 -8.66 -8.38 9.52
CA SER A 110 -8.49 -9.81 9.31
C SER A 110 -9.07 -10.63 10.48
N LEU A 111 -8.87 -10.15 11.72
CA LEU A 111 -9.39 -10.83 12.91
C LEU A 111 -10.90 -10.70 13.08
N GLN A 112 -11.51 -9.65 12.53
CA GLN A 112 -12.95 -9.44 12.60
C GLN A 112 -13.75 -10.25 11.58
N ASN A 113 -13.07 -10.81 10.59
CA ASN A 113 -13.70 -11.50 9.47
C ASN A 113 -13.66 -13.01 9.69
N GLU A 114 -14.55 -13.51 10.55
CA GLU A 114 -14.63 -14.92 10.93
C GLU A 114 -15.01 -15.85 9.77
N ASP A 115 -15.64 -15.30 8.73
CA ASP A 115 -16.11 -16.06 7.58
C ASP A 115 -15.09 -16.16 6.44
N ASP A 116 -13.91 -15.53 6.57
CA ASP A 116 -12.88 -15.61 5.56
C ASP A 116 -12.18 -16.96 5.59
N ILE A 117 -12.49 -17.75 4.58
CA ILE A 117 -11.88 -19.07 4.37
C ILE A 117 -10.41 -18.93 3.95
N LEU A 118 -10.02 -17.79 3.38
CA LEU A 118 -8.65 -17.53 2.94
C LEU A 118 -8.01 -16.46 3.83
N PRO A 119 -6.85 -16.77 4.40
CA PRO A 119 -6.15 -15.78 5.24
C PRO A 119 -5.72 -14.58 4.39
N LYS A 120 -5.82 -13.40 4.99
CA LYS A 120 -5.25 -12.20 4.42
C LYS A 120 -3.73 -12.20 4.65
N GLU A 121 -3.00 -11.61 3.72
CA GLU A 121 -1.54 -11.55 3.76
C GLU A 121 -1.07 -10.11 3.69
N ILE A 122 0.03 -9.82 4.39
CA ILE A 122 0.75 -8.55 4.28
C ILE A 122 2.16 -8.83 3.83
N TRP A 123 2.58 -8.17 2.77
CA TRP A 123 3.96 -8.20 2.29
C TRP A 123 4.58 -6.83 2.49
N ILE A 124 5.75 -6.80 3.11
CA ILE A 124 6.46 -5.56 3.38
C ILE A 124 7.71 -5.53 2.53
N ASN A 125 7.84 -4.46 1.75
CA ASN A 125 9.02 -4.23 0.95
C ASN A 125 10.04 -3.46 1.78
N THR A 126 11.23 -4.02 1.94
CA THR A 126 12.32 -3.41 2.70
C THR A 126 13.46 -3.02 1.76
N SER A 127 14.23 -2.03 2.18
CA SER A 127 15.41 -1.56 1.43
C SER A 127 16.69 -2.11 2.05
N GLU A 128 17.63 -2.51 1.20
CA GLU A 128 18.96 -2.91 1.64
C GLU A 128 19.91 -1.71 1.88
N ALA A 129 19.43 -0.50 1.59
CA ALA A 129 20.25 0.71 1.68
C ALA A 129 20.57 1.15 3.12
N GLU A 130 20.03 0.50 4.09
CA GLU A 130 20.13 0.85 5.50
C GLU A 130 21.38 0.35 6.22
N ILE A 131 22.21 -0.42 5.56
CA ILE A 131 23.28 -1.19 6.23
C ILE A 131 24.55 -0.36 6.42
N LEU A 132 24.53 0.87 6.08
CA LEU A 132 25.68 1.72 6.24
C LEU A 132 25.49 2.74 7.37
#